data_9a3be7479e3096f83edb671c3669e1aa
#
_entry.id   9a3be7479e3096f83edb671c3669e1aa
#
_cell.length_a   1.000
_cell.length_b   1.000
_cell.length_c   1.000
_cell.angle_alpha   90.00
_cell.angle_beta   90.00
_cell.angle_gamma   90.00
#
_symmetry.space_group_name_H-M   'P 1'
#
loop_
_entity.id
_entity.type
_entity.pdbx_description
1 polymer ?
#
loop_
_entity_poly.entity_id
_entity_poly.type
_entity_poly.pdbx_seq_one_letter_code
_entity_poly.pdbx_strand_id
1 'polypeptide(L)'
;MVLRMMSSIQARLARAVLVSLIAGAGVVRAQEAPERFAGYRSGFHRDILELQVLLDRKNLSCNCIDGIWGARTEIALQTWQLLNGLPATGIPDAAFLEALGRGPPVLTRYTVTEEDAAALGPFPDDWEERSKLPALRYVTLQEMLAEKGHLSQRALQRLNPDAAWPNPPVGTEIVLPDCSHDKLPQAGSIRITLGRTEIAAYNAAGDLVALFPCSIARDKSRRPDGALAVRTVAPNPNYTYDPQLFAPGGENTVKLIIPPGPNNPVGLAWIGLSLPGYGIHGTPIPENIGRAESKGCFRLANWNAVKLLQMVETGTPILVEE
;
A
#
# COMPACT_ATOMS: atom_id res chain seq x y z
N MET A 1 23.99 -13.86 -25.42
CA MET A 1 22.62 -14.10 -24.92
C MET A 1 22.13 -12.92 -24.06
N VAL A 2 22.96 -12.33 -23.22
CA VAL A 2 22.65 -11.18 -22.36
C VAL A 2 22.28 -9.89 -23.13
N LEU A 3 23.00 -9.56 -24.22
CA LEU A 3 22.72 -8.36 -25.04
C LEU A 3 21.36 -8.38 -25.75
N ARG A 4 20.85 -9.56 -26.15
CA ARG A 4 19.51 -9.68 -26.76
C ARG A 4 18.37 -9.55 -25.74
N MET A 5 18.60 -9.93 -24.49
CA MET A 5 17.60 -9.70 -23.40
C MET A 5 17.49 -8.21 -23.05
N MET A 6 18.63 -7.48 -23.02
CA MET A 6 18.60 -6.04 -22.73
C MET A 6 17.85 -5.22 -23.79
N SER A 7 17.96 -5.57 -25.08
CA SER A 7 17.21 -4.88 -26.14
C SER A 7 15.70 -5.12 -26.07
N SER A 8 15.27 -6.30 -25.62
CA SER A 8 13.84 -6.62 -25.44
C SER A 8 13.23 -5.93 -24.20
N ILE A 9 14.02 -5.72 -23.16
CA ILE A 9 13.61 -4.98 -21.96
C ILE A 9 13.47 -3.48 -22.27
N GLN A 10 14.41 -2.90 -23.01
CA GLN A 10 14.32 -1.50 -23.43
C GLN A 10 13.16 -1.23 -24.39
N ALA A 11 12.88 -2.14 -25.32
CA ALA A 11 11.72 -2.01 -26.21
C ALA A 11 10.37 -2.21 -25.51
N ARG A 12 10.32 -3.03 -24.45
CA ARG A 12 9.12 -3.22 -23.63
C ARG A 12 8.89 -2.05 -22.66
N LEU A 13 9.96 -1.47 -22.11
CA LEU A 13 9.89 -0.26 -21.28
C LEU A 13 9.48 0.97 -22.11
N ALA A 14 9.83 1.05 -23.39
CA ALA A 14 9.45 2.16 -24.27
C ALA A 14 7.93 2.25 -24.52
N ARG A 15 7.19 1.14 -24.49
CA ARG A 15 5.70 1.19 -24.56
C ARG A 15 5.05 1.66 -23.27
N ALA A 16 5.64 1.38 -22.12
CA ALA A 16 5.17 1.89 -20.82
C ALA A 16 5.40 3.42 -20.65
N VAL A 17 6.35 4.00 -21.40
CA VAL A 17 6.62 5.46 -21.42
C VAL A 17 5.46 6.25 -22.04
N LEU A 18 4.61 5.62 -22.89
CA LEU A 18 3.51 6.35 -23.54
C LEU A 18 2.41 6.81 -22.56
N VAL A 19 2.29 6.22 -21.37
CA VAL A 19 1.33 6.66 -20.34
C VAL A 19 1.86 7.89 -19.57
N SER A 20 3.19 8.10 -19.54
CA SER A 20 3.81 9.26 -18.88
C SER A 20 3.89 10.52 -19.75
N LEU A 21 3.64 10.42 -21.07
CA LEU A 21 3.80 11.52 -22.04
C LEU A 21 2.49 12.21 -22.45
N ILE A 22 1.35 11.84 -21.88
CA ILE A 22 0.07 12.54 -22.13
C ILE A 22 -0.18 13.67 -21.11
N ALA A 23 0.85 14.17 -20.45
CA ALA A 23 0.76 15.39 -19.63
C ALA A 23 0.84 16.70 -20.43
N GLY A 24 0.72 16.65 -21.76
CA GLY A 24 0.87 17.83 -22.58
C GLY A 24 0.09 17.77 -23.87
N ALA A 25 -1.23 17.85 -23.84
CA ALA A 25 -2.02 18.49 -24.92
C ALA A 25 -3.53 18.42 -24.58
N GLY A 26 -4.13 19.55 -24.41
CA GLY A 26 -5.57 19.71 -24.36
C GLY A 26 -6.04 20.26 -23.03
N VAL A 27 -6.31 21.55 -23.00
CA VAL A 27 -7.19 22.15 -21.99
C VAL A 27 -8.56 21.52 -22.16
N VAL A 28 -8.75 20.32 -21.58
CA VAL A 28 -10.10 19.78 -21.36
C VAL A 28 -10.72 20.71 -20.34
N ARG A 29 -11.75 21.45 -20.77
CA ARG A 29 -12.60 22.25 -19.88
C ARG A 29 -12.94 21.33 -18.71
N ALA A 30 -12.57 21.73 -17.50
CA ALA A 30 -12.90 20.99 -16.29
C ALA A 30 -14.43 20.80 -16.30
N GLN A 31 -14.88 19.56 -16.50
CA GLN A 31 -16.27 19.22 -16.23
C GLN A 31 -16.49 19.48 -14.74
N GLU A 32 -17.49 20.29 -14.44
CA GLU A 32 -17.87 20.51 -13.04
C GLU A 32 -18.17 19.16 -12.40
N ALA A 33 -17.59 18.93 -11.22
CA ALA A 33 -17.90 17.74 -10.45
C ALA A 33 -19.41 17.66 -10.27
N PRO A 34 -20.04 16.46 -10.43
CA PRO A 34 -21.44 16.31 -10.08
C PRO A 34 -21.70 16.92 -8.70
N GLU A 35 -22.84 17.57 -8.51
CA GLU A 35 -23.20 18.26 -7.25
C GLU A 35 -22.92 17.42 -6.01
N ARG A 36 -23.10 16.11 -6.12
CA ARG A 36 -22.77 15.08 -5.12
C ARG A 36 -21.31 15.12 -4.66
N PHE A 37 -20.35 15.59 -5.46
CA PHE A 37 -18.93 15.68 -5.16
C PHE A 37 -18.42 17.12 -5.04
N ALA A 38 -19.28 18.10 -5.32
CA ALA A 38 -18.98 19.50 -5.08
C ALA A 38 -18.99 19.77 -3.58
N GLY A 39 -17.82 19.96 -2.98
CA GLY A 39 -17.68 20.23 -1.54
C GLY A 39 -16.94 19.18 -0.71
N TYR A 40 -16.53 18.05 -1.27
CA TYR A 40 -15.80 16.98 -0.56
C TYR A 40 -14.36 17.30 -0.19
N ARG A 41 -13.95 18.56 -0.18
CA ARG A 41 -12.55 18.94 0.08
C ARG A 41 -12.13 18.91 1.56
N SER A 42 -13.06 18.69 2.49
CA SER A 42 -12.72 18.64 3.92
C SER A 42 -13.61 17.68 4.70
N GLY A 43 -12.97 16.84 5.52
CA GLY A 43 -13.65 15.94 6.43
C GLY A 43 -13.94 14.55 5.88
N PHE A 44 -14.58 13.73 6.72
CA PHE A 44 -14.95 12.35 6.41
C PHE A 44 -16.28 12.32 5.66
N HIS A 45 -16.30 11.60 4.55
CA HIS A 45 -17.48 11.35 3.73
C HIS A 45 -17.60 9.86 3.39
N ARG A 46 -18.76 9.27 3.64
CA ARG A 46 -18.99 7.86 3.36
C ARG A 46 -18.87 7.53 1.87
N ASP A 47 -19.35 8.40 1.00
CA ASP A 47 -19.24 8.22 -0.46
C ASP A 47 -17.79 8.16 -0.94
N ILE A 48 -16.91 8.95 -0.32
CA ILE A 48 -15.47 8.91 -0.61
C ILE A 48 -14.85 7.62 -0.10
N LEU A 49 -15.25 7.16 1.07
CA LEU A 49 -14.80 5.87 1.60
C LEU A 49 -15.22 4.73 0.66
N GLU A 50 -16.45 4.72 0.20
CA GLU A 50 -16.95 3.71 -0.74
C GLU A 50 -16.18 3.76 -2.07
N LEU A 51 -15.89 4.96 -2.60
CA LEU A 51 -15.03 5.16 -3.76
C LEU A 51 -13.62 4.58 -3.55
N GLN A 52 -13.01 4.86 -2.41
CA GLN A 52 -11.67 4.35 -2.08
C GLN A 52 -11.65 2.81 -2.00
N VAL A 53 -12.71 2.18 -1.47
CA VAL A 53 -12.87 0.71 -1.47
C VAL A 53 -12.93 0.17 -2.90
N LEU A 54 -13.71 0.80 -3.78
CA LEU A 54 -13.83 0.36 -5.18
C LEU A 54 -12.49 0.46 -5.92
N LEU A 55 -11.71 1.52 -5.69
CA LEU A 55 -10.36 1.68 -6.24
C LEU A 55 -9.39 0.64 -5.66
N ASP A 56 -9.44 0.38 -4.35
CA ASP A 56 -8.59 -0.63 -3.69
C ASP A 56 -8.84 -2.05 -4.23
N ARG A 57 -10.10 -2.41 -4.52
CA ARG A 57 -10.46 -3.68 -5.17
C ARG A 57 -9.85 -3.82 -6.58
N LYS A 58 -9.53 -2.70 -7.24
CA LYS A 58 -8.85 -2.66 -8.55
C LYS A 58 -7.33 -2.58 -8.41
N ASN A 59 -6.79 -2.78 -7.21
CA ASN A 59 -5.37 -2.62 -6.87
C ASN A 59 -4.83 -1.20 -7.11
N LEU A 60 -5.71 -0.20 -7.11
CA LEU A 60 -5.37 1.22 -7.18
C LEU A 60 -5.54 1.81 -5.77
N SER A 61 -4.52 1.64 -4.95
CA SER A 61 -4.60 1.98 -3.53
C SER A 61 -4.54 3.48 -3.29
N CYS A 62 -5.46 3.97 -2.47
CA CYS A 62 -5.39 5.31 -1.90
C CYS A 62 -4.53 5.38 -0.61
N ASN A 63 -3.83 4.33 -0.26
CA ASN A 63 -3.22 4.01 1.03
C ASN A 63 -4.29 3.57 2.04
N CYS A 64 -4.45 4.25 3.19
CA CYS A 64 -5.58 4.00 4.07
C CYS A 64 -6.89 4.47 3.42
N ILE A 65 -7.91 3.64 3.50
CA ILE A 65 -9.29 4.03 3.23
C ILE A 65 -9.73 4.89 4.42
N ASP A 66 -9.91 6.19 4.22
CA ASP A 66 -10.15 7.15 5.30
C ASP A 66 -11.40 8.01 5.12
N GLY A 67 -12.05 7.88 3.97
CA GLY A 67 -13.24 8.67 3.62
C GLY A 67 -12.95 10.16 3.41
N ILE A 68 -11.66 10.53 3.22
CA ILE A 68 -11.23 11.91 3.00
C ILE A 68 -10.75 12.06 1.56
N TRP A 69 -11.23 13.08 0.86
CA TRP A 69 -10.73 13.41 -0.46
C TRP A 69 -9.31 13.97 -0.37
N GLY A 70 -8.38 13.35 -1.06
CA GLY A 70 -6.97 13.77 -1.07
C GLY A 70 -6.26 13.39 -2.35
N ALA A 71 -5.02 13.87 -2.52
CA ALA A 71 -4.21 13.64 -3.71
C ALA A 71 -4.08 12.15 -4.07
N ARG A 72 -4.01 11.25 -3.09
CA ARG A 72 -3.92 9.80 -3.35
C ARG A 72 -5.20 9.23 -3.95
N THR A 73 -6.36 9.66 -3.46
CA THR A 73 -7.66 9.29 -4.03
C THR A 73 -7.79 9.82 -5.45
N GLU A 74 -7.40 11.07 -5.69
CA GLU A 74 -7.41 11.68 -7.01
C GLU A 74 -6.51 10.94 -8.01
N ILE A 75 -5.26 10.62 -7.63
CA ILE A 75 -4.32 9.86 -8.46
C ILE A 75 -4.85 8.47 -8.78
N ALA A 76 -5.39 7.75 -7.80
CA ALA A 76 -5.96 6.43 -8.00
C ALA A 76 -7.15 6.48 -8.97
N LEU A 77 -8.02 7.49 -8.82
CA LEU A 77 -9.15 7.71 -9.73
C LEU A 77 -8.70 8.07 -11.14
N GLN A 78 -7.77 9.02 -11.31
CA GLN A 78 -7.18 9.37 -12.61
C GLN A 78 -6.59 8.14 -13.30
N THR A 79 -5.87 7.32 -12.54
CA THR A 79 -5.29 6.09 -13.05
C THR A 79 -6.38 5.12 -13.52
N TRP A 80 -7.44 4.96 -12.73
CA TRP A 80 -8.55 4.10 -13.11
C TRP A 80 -9.26 4.62 -14.39
N GLN A 81 -9.48 5.93 -14.49
CA GLN A 81 -10.06 6.55 -15.68
C GLN A 81 -9.21 6.28 -16.93
N LEU A 82 -7.89 6.47 -16.85
CA LEU A 82 -6.95 6.17 -17.94
C LEU A 82 -7.01 4.70 -18.39
N LEU A 83 -7.01 3.76 -17.43
CA LEU A 83 -7.09 2.33 -17.73
C LEU A 83 -8.39 1.92 -18.42
N ASN A 84 -9.46 2.70 -18.27
CA ASN A 84 -10.75 2.47 -18.89
C ASN A 84 -11.00 3.38 -20.12
N GLY A 85 -9.97 4.07 -20.62
CA GLY A 85 -10.08 4.92 -21.81
C GLY A 85 -10.89 6.19 -21.58
N LEU A 86 -11.07 6.60 -20.34
CA LEU A 86 -11.79 7.82 -19.96
C LEU A 86 -10.81 9.00 -19.77
N PRO A 87 -11.27 10.24 -19.88
CA PRO A 87 -10.47 11.41 -19.52
C PRO A 87 -10.04 11.33 -18.05
N ALA A 88 -8.74 11.51 -17.78
CA ALA A 88 -8.16 11.46 -16.43
C ALA A 88 -8.43 12.75 -15.64
N THR A 89 -9.71 13.03 -15.38
CA THR A 89 -10.13 14.24 -14.68
C THR A 89 -9.82 14.22 -13.19
N GLY A 90 -9.71 13.02 -12.60
CA GLY A 90 -9.63 12.84 -11.16
C GLY A 90 -10.93 13.21 -10.45
N ILE A 91 -12.01 13.35 -11.18
CA ILE A 91 -13.35 13.66 -10.66
C ILE A 91 -14.24 12.44 -10.86
N PRO A 92 -14.95 11.97 -9.83
CA PRO A 92 -15.89 10.86 -9.96
C PRO A 92 -17.16 11.34 -10.66
N ASP A 93 -17.12 11.35 -11.99
CA ASP A 93 -18.23 11.74 -12.85
C ASP A 93 -19.22 10.59 -13.11
N ALA A 94 -20.28 10.87 -13.86
CA ALA A 94 -21.31 9.89 -14.17
C ALA A 94 -20.74 8.69 -14.96
N ALA A 95 -19.80 8.93 -15.88
CA ALA A 95 -19.17 7.87 -16.68
C ALA A 95 -18.34 6.92 -15.80
N PHE A 96 -17.61 7.47 -14.83
CA PHE A 96 -16.91 6.67 -13.83
C PHE A 96 -17.87 5.81 -13.00
N LEU A 97 -18.96 6.42 -12.48
CA LEU A 97 -19.93 5.70 -11.65
C LEU A 97 -20.68 4.62 -12.42
N GLU A 98 -20.96 4.84 -13.70
CA GLU A 98 -21.56 3.85 -14.60
C GLU A 98 -20.59 2.71 -14.91
N ALA A 99 -19.32 3.03 -15.22
CA ALA A 99 -18.29 2.06 -15.58
C ALA A 99 -17.84 1.19 -14.39
N LEU A 100 -17.86 1.72 -13.16
CA LEU A 100 -17.67 0.90 -11.96
C LEU A 100 -18.77 -0.12 -11.75
N GLY A 101 -19.96 0.15 -12.32
CA GLY A 101 -21.10 -0.75 -12.30
C GLY A 101 -21.71 -0.92 -10.90
N ARG A 102 -22.79 -1.75 -10.87
CA ARG A 102 -23.40 -2.20 -9.62
C ARG A 102 -22.64 -3.45 -9.12
N GLY A 103 -21.49 -3.21 -8.53
CA GLY A 103 -20.72 -4.28 -7.88
C GLY A 103 -21.37 -4.75 -6.56
N PRO A 104 -20.80 -5.79 -5.92
CA PRO A 104 -21.22 -6.21 -4.59
C PRO A 104 -21.08 -5.05 -3.59
N PRO A 105 -21.83 -5.10 -2.45
CA PRO A 105 -21.72 -4.07 -1.42
C PRO A 105 -20.26 -3.82 -1.04
N VAL A 106 -19.88 -2.55 -0.92
CA VAL A 106 -18.51 -2.14 -0.56
C VAL A 106 -18.25 -2.20 0.95
N LEU A 107 -19.31 -2.29 1.73
CA LEU A 107 -19.26 -2.43 3.19
C LEU A 107 -19.94 -3.74 3.60
N THR A 108 -19.37 -4.39 4.59
CA THR A 108 -19.88 -5.64 5.17
C THR A 108 -19.98 -5.49 6.70
N ARG A 109 -20.76 -6.39 7.33
CA ARG A 109 -20.78 -6.53 8.77
C ARG A 109 -19.83 -7.65 9.19
N TYR A 110 -19.01 -7.35 10.14
CA TYR A 110 -18.08 -8.28 10.75
C TYR A 110 -18.40 -8.43 12.22
N THR A 111 -18.51 -9.65 12.71
CA THR A 111 -18.72 -9.91 14.15
C THR A 111 -17.38 -10.20 14.79
N VAL A 112 -17.01 -9.46 15.82
CA VAL A 112 -15.80 -9.70 16.62
C VAL A 112 -15.86 -11.09 17.23
N THR A 113 -14.82 -11.90 17.02
CA THR A 113 -14.75 -13.29 17.49
C THR A 113 -13.79 -13.45 18.67
N GLU A 114 -13.84 -14.63 19.33
CA GLU A 114 -12.86 -15.01 20.35
C GLU A 114 -11.46 -15.17 19.76
N GLU A 115 -11.33 -15.62 18.51
CA GLU A 115 -10.06 -15.73 17.81
C GLU A 115 -9.43 -14.35 17.59
N ASP A 116 -10.24 -13.34 17.27
CA ASP A 116 -9.77 -11.97 17.14
C ASP A 116 -9.19 -11.45 18.48
N ALA A 117 -9.88 -11.68 19.57
CA ALA A 117 -9.41 -11.29 20.90
C ALA A 117 -8.12 -12.06 21.29
N ALA A 118 -8.03 -13.34 20.94
CA ALA A 118 -6.86 -14.18 21.19
C ALA A 118 -5.67 -13.84 20.25
N ALA A 119 -5.91 -13.18 19.13
CA ALA A 119 -4.87 -12.71 18.21
C ALA A 119 -4.09 -11.49 18.72
N LEU A 120 -4.55 -10.85 19.79
CA LEU A 120 -3.86 -9.72 20.41
C LEU A 120 -2.64 -10.18 21.23
N GLY A 121 -1.69 -9.28 21.41
CA GLY A 121 -0.50 -9.57 22.20
C GLY A 121 0.18 -8.31 22.73
N PRO A 122 1.16 -8.50 23.63
CA PRO A 122 1.94 -7.39 24.16
C PRO A 122 2.86 -6.78 23.08
N PHE A 123 3.17 -5.51 23.24
CA PHE A 123 4.14 -4.81 22.42
C PHE A 123 5.11 -4.00 23.34
N PRO A 124 6.11 -4.63 23.94
CA PRO A 124 7.08 -3.98 24.80
C PRO A 124 7.86 -2.88 24.06
N ASP A 125 8.32 -1.86 24.77
CA ASP A 125 9.18 -0.82 24.18
C ASP A 125 10.59 -1.32 23.92
N ASP A 126 11.07 -2.25 24.75
CA ASP A 126 12.41 -2.82 24.67
C ASP A 126 12.56 -3.86 23.54
N TRP A 127 13.64 -3.76 22.77
CA TRP A 127 13.91 -4.64 21.64
C TRP A 127 14.27 -6.07 22.06
N GLU A 128 14.94 -6.23 23.22
CA GLU A 128 15.27 -7.55 23.74
C GLU A 128 14.00 -8.28 24.18
N GLU A 129 13.08 -7.60 24.86
CA GLU A 129 11.79 -8.17 25.22
C GLU A 129 10.97 -8.53 23.99
N ARG A 130 10.95 -7.68 22.95
CA ARG A 130 10.30 -8.01 21.65
C ARG A 130 10.88 -9.26 21.02
N SER A 131 12.21 -9.45 21.09
CA SER A 131 12.88 -10.61 20.48
C SER A 131 12.51 -11.93 21.14
N LYS A 132 12.02 -11.91 22.38
CA LYS A 132 11.59 -13.09 23.17
C LYS A 132 10.13 -13.49 22.91
N LEU A 133 9.35 -12.64 22.23
CA LEU A 133 7.95 -12.92 21.91
C LEU A 133 7.87 -13.99 20.80
N PRO A 134 6.80 -14.79 20.75
CA PRO A 134 6.57 -15.73 19.65
C PRO A 134 6.16 -15.02 18.35
N ALA A 135 5.53 -13.85 18.44
CA ALA A 135 5.12 -13.01 17.33
C ALA A 135 4.85 -11.57 17.80
N LEU A 136 5.02 -10.58 16.91
CA LEU A 136 4.59 -9.21 17.14
C LEU A 136 3.14 -9.04 16.65
N ARG A 137 2.20 -9.40 17.52
CA ARG A 137 0.76 -9.41 17.25
C ARG A 137 0.18 -8.00 17.26
N TYR A 138 -1.09 -7.85 16.86
CA TYR A 138 -1.85 -6.63 17.07
C TYR A 138 -1.97 -6.31 18.56
N VAL A 139 -1.95 -5.03 18.91
CA VAL A 139 -2.10 -4.57 20.31
C VAL A 139 -3.57 -4.43 20.67
N THR A 140 -4.38 -4.03 19.71
CA THR A 140 -5.81 -3.78 19.91
C THR A 140 -6.66 -4.36 18.77
N LEU A 141 -7.92 -4.63 19.06
CA LEU A 141 -8.91 -5.00 18.04
C LEU A 141 -9.13 -3.85 17.05
N GLN A 142 -9.03 -2.61 17.49
CA GLN A 142 -9.13 -1.44 16.61
C GLN A 142 -8.04 -1.46 15.52
N GLU A 143 -6.80 -1.72 15.89
CA GLU A 143 -5.67 -1.85 14.97
C GLU A 143 -5.91 -3.00 13.98
N MET A 144 -6.25 -4.18 14.49
CA MET A 144 -6.49 -5.38 13.68
C MET A 144 -7.65 -5.18 12.69
N LEU A 145 -8.77 -4.65 13.15
CA LEU A 145 -9.95 -4.44 12.32
C LEU A 145 -9.74 -3.30 11.30
N ALA A 146 -8.96 -2.28 11.65
CA ALA A 146 -8.56 -1.24 10.70
C ALA A 146 -7.70 -1.83 9.58
N GLU A 147 -6.70 -2.65 9.91
CA GLU A 147 -5.88 -3.32 8.90
C GLU A 147 -6.71 -4.29 8.03
N LYS A 148 -7.60 -5.07 8.62
CA LYS A 148 -8.52 -5.97 7.91
C LYS A 148 -9.40 -5.26 6.88
N GLY A 149 -9.83 -4.04 7.18
CA GLY A 149 -10.64 -3.20 6.29
C GLY A 149 -9.83 -2.19 5.48
N HIS A 150 -8.49 -2.26 5.50
CA HIS A 150 -7.57 -1.28 4.88
C HIS A 150 -7.84 0.17 5.32
N LEU A 151 -8.46 0.35 6.49
CA LEU A 151 -8.85 1.64 7.05
C LEU A 151 -7.71 2.31 7.83
N SER A 152 -7.76 3.64 7.94
CA SER A 152 -7.14 4.28 9.09
C SER A 152 -7.95 3.97 10.37
N GLN A 153 -7.28 3.84 11.51
CA GLN A 153 -8.00 3.57 12.78
C GLN A 153 -9.08 4.63 13.07
N ARG A 154 -8.82 5.88 12.68
CA ARG A 154 -9.78 6.98 12.84
C ARG A 154 -11.01 6.83 11.94
N ALA A 155 -10.84 6.32 10.72
CA ALA A 155 -11.96 6.05 9.82
C ALA A 155 -12.82 4.90 10.33
N LEU A 156 -12.19 3.85 10.87
CA LEU A 156 -12.89 2.75 11.53
C LEU A 156 -13.79 3.24 12.67
N GLN A 157 -13.28 4.12 13.55
CA GLN A 157 -14.06 4.71 14.62
C GLN A 157 -15.24 5.54 14.09
N ARG A 158 -15.03 6.33 13.04
CA ARG A 158 -16.09 7.15 12.42
C ARG A 158 -17.17 6.32 11.74
N LEU A 159 -16.79 5.18 11.18
CA LEU A 159 -17.72 4.24 10.57
C LEU A 159 -18.54 3.48 11.61
N ASN A 160 -18.00 3.34 12.83
CA ASN A 160 -18.59 2.60 13.96
C ASN A 160 -18.51 3.42 15.26
N PRO A 161 -19.24 4.54 15.35
CA PRO A 161 -19.11 5.47 16.49
C PRO A 161 -19.58 4.87 17.83
N ASP A 162 -20.45 3.88 17.79
CA ASP A 162 -21.05 3.27 19.00
C ASP A 162 -20.22 2.09 19.53
N ALA A 163 -19.17 1.66 18.83
CA ALA A 163 -18.31 0.56 19.27
C ALA A 163 -17.37 1.00 20.41
N ALA A 164 -17.15 0.11 21.37
CA ALA A 164 -16.31 0.36 22.54
C ALA A 164 -14.80 0.24 22.18
N TRP A 165 -14.26 1.22 21.49
CA TRP A 165 -12.85 1.26 21.11
C TRP A 165 -11.92 1.46 22.32
N PRO A 166 -10.67 0.91 22.32
CA PRO A 166 -10.03 0.19 21.20
C PRO A 166 -10.36 -1.31 21.13
N ASN A 167 -11.06 -1.89 22.10
CA ASN A 167 -11.31 -3.32 22.20
C ASN A 167 -12.81 -3.60 22.39
N PRO A 168 -13.62 -3.55 21.31
CA PRO A 168 -15.04 -3.91 21.40
C PRO A 168 -15.19 -5.37 21.84
N PRO A 169 -16.19 -5.69 22.70
CA PRO A 169 -16.46 -7.05 23.17
C PRO A 169 -16.69 -8.04 22.03
N VAL A 170 -16.35 -9.32 22.27
CA VAL A 170 -16.73 -10.43 21.37
C VAL A 170 -18.25 -10.41 21.15
N GLY A 171 -18.66 -10.64 19.91
CA GLY A 171 -20.06 -10.55 19.49
C GLY A 171 -20.47 -9.15 19.01
N THR A 172 -19.63 -8.12 19.14
CA THR A 172 -19.92 -6.79 18.59
C THR A 172 -19.92 -6.83 17.07
N GLU A 173 -20.96 -6.30 16.44
CA GLU A 173 -20.98 -6.10 14.97
C GLU A 173 -20.24 -4.81 14.60
N ILE A 174 -19.30 -4.92 13.69
CA ILE A 174 -18.48 -3.82 13.16
C ILE A 174 -18.70 -3.73 11.65
N VAL A 175 -18.99 -2.54 11.16
CA VAL A 175 -19.04 -2.25 9.72
C VAL A 175 -17.61 -2.07 9.20
N LEU A 176 -17.22 -2.86 8.23
CA LEU A 176 -15.91 -2.81 7.57
C LEU A 176 -16.05 -2.68 6.05
N PRO A 177 -15.08 -2.08 5.37
CA PRO A 177 -14.92 -2.26 3.94
C PRO A 177 -14.75 -3.75 3.59
N ASP A 178 -15.41 -4.17 2.54
CA ASP A 178 -15.10 -5.43 1.87
C ASP A 178 -13.97 -5.19 0.86
N CYS A 179 -12.73 -5.41 1.28
CA CYS A 179 -11.54 -5.27 0.46
C CYS A 179 -11.16 -6.56 -0.29
N SER A 180 -12.11 -7.49 -0.43
CA SER A 180 -11.91 -8.69 -1.23
C SER A 180 -11.58 -8.31 -2.68
N HIS A 181 -10.69 -9.06 -3.27
CA HIS A 181 -10.25 -8.88 -4.64
C HIS A 181 -10.19 -10.23 -5.37
N ASP A 182 -10.32 -10.18 -6.70
CA ASP A 182 -10.08 -11.34 -7.55
C ASP A 182 -8.62 -11.81 -7.44
N LYS A 183 -8.30 -12.93 -8.10
CA LYS A 183 -6.92 -13.40 -8.20
C LYS A 183 -6.02 -12.28 -8.72
N LEU A 184 -4.97 -11.97 -7.94
CA LEU A 184 -4.01 -10.94 -8.32
C LEU A 184 -3.25 -11.31 -9.60
N PRO A 185 -3.09 -10.38 -10.53
CA PRO A 185 -2.32 -10.60 -11.73
C PRO A 185 -0.83 -10.70 -11.39
N GLN A 186 -0.07 -11.49 -12.18
CA GLN A 186 1.39 -11.52 -12.06
C GLN A 186 2.00 -10.24 -12.64
N ALA A 187 2.96 -9.67 -11.92
CA ALA A 187 3.73 -8.53 -12.37
C ALA A 187 4.91 -9.01 -13.24
N GLY A 188 4.97 -8.54 -14.47
CA GLY A 188 6.12 -8.71 -15.35
C GLY A 188 7.24 -7.69 -15.08
N SER A 189 6.90 -6.54 -14.46
CA SER A 189 7.86 -5.52 -14.03
C SER A 189 7.24 -4.57 -13.00
N ILE A 190 8.13 -3.90 -12.25
CA ILE A 190 7.77 -2.88 -11.26
C ILE A 190 8.47 -1.57 -11.65
N ARG A 191 7.75 -0.45 -11.47
CA ARG A 191 8.33 0.89 -11.51
C ARG A 191 8.13 1.58 -10.19
N ILE A 192 9.17 2.20 -9.67
CA ILE A 192 9.14 3.01 -8.44
C ILE A 192 9.48 4.43 -8.83
N THR A 193 8.53 5.36 -8.69
CA THR A 193 8.73 6.77 -8.98
C THR A 193 8.92 7.53 -7.68
N LEU A 194 10.15 7.98 -7.45
CA LEU A 194 10.55 8.62 -6.18
C LEU A 194 9.83 9.96 -5.95
N GLY A 195 9.75 10.78 -7.00
CA GLY A 195 9.09 12.09 -6.93
C GLY A 195 7.59 11.99 -6.63
N ARG A 196 6.96 10.89 -7.01
CA ARG A 196 5.53 10.62 -6.76
C ARG A 196 5.28 9.75 -5.53
N THR A 197 6.34 9.15 -4.95
CA THR A 197 6.25 8.18 -3.86
C THR A 197 5.27 7.04 -4.19
N GLU A 198 5.45 6.40 -5.34
CA GLU A 198 4.55 5.38 -5.89
C GLU A 198 5.31 4.15 -6.40
N ILE A 199 4.67 2.99 -6.23
CA ILE A 199 5.07 1.72 -6.82
C ILE A 199 3.97 1.27 -7.77
N ALA A 200 4.30 1.14 -9.04
CA ALA A 200 3.43 0.67 -10.10
C ALA A 200 3.85 -0.73 -10.54
N ALA A 201 2.91 -1.67 -10.62
CA ALA A 201 3.13 -3.00 -11.15
C ALA A 201 2.52 -3.13 -12.54
N TYR A 202 3.29 -3.69 -13.48
CA TYR A 202 2.86 -3.92 -14.86
C TYR A 202 2.89 -5.41 -15.16
N ASN A 203 1.91 -5.89 -15.93
CA ASN A 203 1.91 -7.28 -16.40
C ASN A 203 2.96 -7.52 -17.51
N ALA A 204 3.05 -8.74 -18.03
CA ALA A 204 3.99 -9.09 -19.11
C ALA A 204 3.68 -8.37 -20.43
N ALA A 205 2.46 -7.89 -20.64
CA ALA A 205 2.08 -7.10 -21.82
C ALA A 205 2.45 -5.61 -21.67
N GLY A 206 2.81 -5.17 -20.46
CA GLY A 206 3.14 -3.78 -20.15
C GLY A 206 1.93 -2.97 -19.68
N ASP A 207 0.79 -3.61 -19.37
CA ASP A 207 -0.37 -2.93 -18.83
C ASP A 207 -0.21 -2.75 -17.32
N LEU A 208 -0.61 -1.59 -16.81
CA LEU A 208 -0.64 -1.32 -15.37
C LEU A 208 -1.70 -2.20 -14.70
N VAL A 209 -1.30 -2.95 -13.68
CA VAL A 209 -2.17 -3.88 -12.94
C VAL A 209 -2.29 -3.56 -11.45
N ALA A 210 -1.41 -2.71 -10.93
CA ALA A 210 -1.53 -2.18 -9.57
C ALA A 210 -0.76 -0.87 -9.41
N LEU A 211 -1.26 -0.02 -8.51
CA LEU A 211 -0.61 1.22 -8.07
C LEU A 211 -0.72 1.35 -6.56
N PHE A 212 0.43 1.49 -5.90
CA PHE A 212 0.52 1.57 -4.44
C PHE A 212 1.32 2.82 -4.02
N PRO A 213 0.79 3.68 -3.16
CA PRO A 213 1.57 4.70 -2.48
C PRO A 213 2.66 4.07 -1.62
N CYS A 214 3.86 4.64 -1.62
CA CYS A 214 4.96 4.16 -0.78
C CYS A 214 5.64 5.30 -0.02
N SER A 215 6.34 4.95 1.06
CA SER A 215 7.33 5.82 1.69
C SER A 215 8.72 5.48 1.16
N ILE A 216 9.54 6.52 1.02
CA ILE A 216 10.91 6.44 0.50
C ILE A 216 11.93 6.89 1.56
N ALA A 217 13.21 6.75 1.28
CA ALA A 217 14.26 7.24 2.17
C ALA A 217 14.20 8.77 2.34
N ARG A 218 14.33 9.24 3.59
CA ARG A 218 14.46 10.67 3.89
C ARG A 218 15.73 11.24 3.28
N ASP A 219 16.85 10.55 3.48
CA ASP A 219 18.14 10.89 2.91
C ASP A 219 18.17 10.52 1.42
N LYS A 220 18.30 11.53 0.56
CA LYS A 220 18.35 11.35 -0.89
C LYS A 220 19.52 10.45 -1.33
N SER A 221 20.66 10.51 -0.63
CA SER A 221 21.84 9.68 -0.94
C SER A 221 21.60 8.17 -0.71
N ARG A 222 20.55 7.83 0.02
CA ARG A 222 20.15 6.45 0.31
C ARG A 222 19.01 5.96 -0.58
N ARG A 223 18.54 6.76 -1.52
CA ARG A 223 17.53 6.33 -2.48
C ARG A 223 18.19 5.54 -3.58
N PRO A 224 17.80 4.28 -3.81
CA PRO A 224 18.29 3.55 -4.96
C PRO A 224 17.79 4.21 -6.25
N ASP A 225 18.54 4.06 -7.32
CA ASP A 225 18.22 4.58 -8.65
C ASP A 225 18.57 3.54 -9.72
N GLY A 226 17.85 3.59 -10.84
CA GLY A 226 18.11 2.73 -11.99
C GLY A 226 17.50 1.33 -11.91
N ALA A 227 18.12 0.39 -12.60
CA ALA A 227 17.59 -0.96 -12.78
C ALA A 227 17.97 -1.89 -11.62
N LEU A 228 16.97 -2.46 -10.98
CA LEU A 228 17.06 -3.46 -9.93
C LEU A 228 16.24 -4.71 -10.31
N ALA A 229 16.27 -5.72 -9.46
CA ALA A 229 15.42 -6.90 -9.58
C ALA A 229 15.01 -7.42 -8.19
N VAL A 230 13.89 -8.12 -8.12
CA VAL A 230 13.51 -8.91 -6.94
C VAL A 230 14.52 -10.05 -6.74
N ARG A 231 15.05 -10.20 -5.53
CA ARG A 231 15.99 -11.27 -5.15
C ARG A 231 15.37 -12.30 -4.25
N THR A 232 14.52 -11.85 -3.33
CA THR A 232 13.83 -12.72 -2.38
C THR A 232 12.42 -12.22 -2.13
N VAL A 233 11.51 -13.13 -1.84
CA VAL A 233 10.16 -12.84 -1.37
C VAL A 233 9.93 -13.64 -0.09
N ALA A 234 9.50 -12.97 0.97
CA ALA A 234 9.25 -13.60 2.26
C ALA A 234 7.93 -13.08 2.85
N PRO A 235 6.89 -13.93 2.91
CA PRO A 235 5.71 -13.63 3.68
C PRO A 235 6.01 -13.70 5.17
N ASN A 236 5.41 -12.81 5.94
CA ASN A 236 5.51 -12.74 7.39
C ASN A 236 6.98 -12.86 7.90
N PRO A 237 7.89 -11.94 7.51
CA PRO A 237 9.33 -12.06 7.75
C PRO A 237 9.71 -11.76 9.20
N ASN A 238 10.84 -12.31 9.65
CA ASN A 238 11.57 -11.79 10.80
C ASN A 238 12.24 -10.46 10.44
N TYR A 239 12.53 -9.64 11.45
CA TYR A 239 13.37 -8.44 11.29
C TYR A 239 14.65 -8.59 12.10
N THR A 240 15.81 -8.34 11.49
CA THR A 240 17.08 -8.26 12.20
C THR A 240 17.29 -6.84 12.71
N TYR A 241 17.11 -6.64 14.01
CA TYR A 241 17.45 -5.37 14.66
C TYR A 241 18.96 -5.30 14.85
N ASP A 242 19.60 -4.27 14.31
CA ASP A 242 21.00 -3.96 14.49
C ASP A 242 21.11 -2.61 15.22
N PRO A 243 21.50 -2.57 16.50
CA PRO A 243 21.60 -1.35 17.28
C PRO A 243 22.59 -0.33 16.67
N GLN A 244 23.62 -0.81 15.95
CA GLN A 244 24.59 0.07 15.30
C GLN A 244 23.99 0.89 14.13
N LEU A 245 22.88 0.45 13.55
CA LEU A 245 22.13 1.24 12.55
C LEU A 245 21.34 2.40 13.18
N PHE A 246 21.09 2.36 14.50
CA PHE A 246 20.33 3.39 15.21
C PHE A 246 21.23 4.29 16.05
N ALA A 247 22.30 3.74 16.63
CA ALA A 247 23.29 4.45 17.44
C ALA A 247 24.70 3.98 17.02
N PRO A 248 25.23 4.51 15.89
CA PRO A 248 26.58 4.13 15.43
C PRO A 248 27.64 4.44 16.49
N GLY A 249 28.51 3.43 16.80
CA GLY A 249 29.57 3.56 17.81
C GLY A 249 29.07 3.41 19.25
N GLY A 250 27.79 3.09 19.48
CA GLY A 250 27.28 2.72 20.80
C GLY A 250 27.86 1.40 21.31
N GLU A 251 27.82 1.19 22.62
CA GLU A 251 28.37 -0.02 23.27
C GLU A 251 27.59 -1.29 22.90
N ASN A 252 26.29 -1.18 22.64
CA ASN A 252 25.46 -2.33 22.26
C ASN A 252 25.73 -2.70 20.79
N THR A 253 26.29 -3.89 20.58
CA THR A 253 26.55 -4.47 19.24
C THR A 253 25.74 -5.74 18.96
N VAL A 254 24.92 -6.18 19.92
CA VAL A 254 24.16 -7.43 19.80
C VAL A 254 22.98 -7.25 18.86
N LYS A 255 23.00 -8.01 17.76
CA LYS A 255 21.86 -8.07 16.84
C LYS A 255 20.77 -8.99 17.39
N LEU A 256 19.53 -8.55 17.31
CA LEU A 256 18.37 -9.31 17.77
C LEU A 256 17.52 -9.73 16.57
N ILE A 257 16.99 -10.94 16.63
CA ILE A 257 15.98 -11.40 15.68
C ILE A 257 14.60 -11.09 16.27
N ILE A 258 13.92 -10.17 15.64
CA ILE A 258 12.56 -9.75 16.01
C ILE A 258 11.57 -10.64 15.28
N PRO A 259 10.65 -11.30 16.01
CA PRO A 259 9.73 -12.26 15.41
C PRO A 259 8.74 -11.63 14.42
N PRO A 260 8.11 -12.43 13.55
CA PRO A 260 7.16 -11.96 12.57
C PRO A 260 5.87 -11.44 13.22
N GLY A 261 5.05 -10.80 12.42
CA GLY A 261 3.72 -10.32 12.78
C GLY A 261 3.39 -8.95 12.23
N PRO A 262 2.13 -8.50 12.36
CA PRO A 262 1.68 -7.22 11.81
C PRO A 262 2.45 -6.02 12.39
N ASN A 263 2.89 -6.11 13.63
CA ASN A 263 3.66 -5.08 14.32
C ASN A 263 5.18 -5.23 14.19
N ASN A 264 5.65 -6.13 13.31
CA ASN A 264 7.07 -6.19 12.95
C ASN A 264 7.47 -4.92 12.16
N PRO A 265 8.69 -4.37 12.37
CA PRO A 265 9.16 -3.18 11.65
C PRO A 265 9.11 -3.25 10.13
N VAL A 266 9.17 -4.46 9.57
CA VAL A 266 9.02 -4.70 8.12
C VAL A 266 7.65 -5.29 7.74
N GLY A 267 6.72 -5.32 8.68
CA GLY A 267 5.34 -5.75 8.49
C GLY A 267 5.20 -7.21 8.05
N LEU A 268 4.14 -7.48 7.27
CA LEU A 268 3.72 -8.82 6.89
C LEU A 268 4.37 -9.33 5.59
N ALA A 269 5.17 -8.51 4.90
CA ALA A 269 5.80 -8.89 3.63
C ALA A 269 7.15 -8.22 3.45
N TRP A 270 8.12 -8.98 2.93
CA TRP A 270 9.43 -8.50 2.52
C TRP A 270 9.74 -8.95 1.10
N ILE A 271 10.05 -7.99 0.24
CA ILE A 271 10.50 -8.18 -1.14
C ILE A 271 11.91 -7.60 -1.22
N GLY A 272 12.92 -8.46 -1.09
CA GLY A 272 14.33 -8.06 -1.13
C GLY A 272 14.79 -7.74 -2.54
N LEU A 273 15.56 -6.66 -2.69
CA LEU A 273 16.05 -6.16 -3.97
C LEU A 273 17.46 -6.66 -4.29
N SER A 274 17.88 -6.53 -5.55
CA SER A 274 19.26 -6.87 -5.98
C SER A 274 20.33 -5.95 -5.37
N LEU A 275 19.93 -4.81 -4.81
CA LEU A 275 20.80 -3.93 -4.02
C LEU A 275 20.83 -4.43 -2.56
N PRO A 276 21.99 -4.83 -2.02
CA PRO A 276 22.08 -5.37 -0.66
C PRO A 276 21.53 -4.42 0.40
N GLY A 277 20.70 -4.92 1.31
CA GLY A 277 20.09 -4.16 2.40
C GLY A 277 18.85 -3.34 1.99
N TYR A 278 18.42 -3.40 0.72
CA TYR A 278 17.22 -2.72 0.25
C TYR A 278 16.07 -3.69 -0.02
N GLY A 279 14.87 -3.23 0.24
CA GLY A 279 13.64 -3.99 0.02
C GLY A 279 12.40 -3.12 -0.08
N ILE A 280 11.31 -3.75 -0.52
CA ILE A 280 9.96 -3.24 -0.40
C ILE A 280 9.27 -4.05 0.69
N HIS A 281 8.66 -3.39 1.66
CA HIS A 281 8.11 -4.11 2.82
C HIS A 281 6.89 -3.41 3.43
N GLY A 282 6.15 -4.11 4.27
CA GLY A 282 5.04 -3.59 5.02
C GLY A 282 5.44 -2.64 6.17
N THR A 283 4.46 -2.08 6.84
CA THR A 283 4.64 -1.26 8.04
C THR A 283 3.46 -1.40 8.99
N PRO A 284 3.69 -1.39 10.32
CA PRO A 284 2.62 -1.34 11.32
C PRO A 284 1.92 0.03 11.39
N ILE A 285 2.46 1.06 10.72
CA ILE A 285 1.91 2.42 10.78
C ILE A 285 1.56 2.89 9.36
N PRO A 286 0.45 2.38 8.78
CA PRO A 286 0.08 2.68 7.40
C PRO A 286 -0.27 4.15 7.17
N GLU A 287 -0.69 4.89 8.20
CA GLU A 287 -1.01 6.32 8.11
C GLU A 287 0.20 7.20 7.75
N ASN A 288 1.41 6.68 7.94
CA ASN A 288 2.65 7.40 7.60
C ASN A 288 3.12 7.15 6.16
N ILE A 289 2.46 6.29 5.40
CA ILE A 289 2.83 6.04 4.00
C ILE A 289 2.68 7.31 3.14
N GLY A 290 3.61 7.48 2.21
CA GLY A 290 3.68 8.67 1.34
C GLY A 290 4.62 9.75 1.85
N ARG A 291 5.33 9.50 2.96
CA ARG A 291 6.32 10.41 3.53
C ARG A 291 7.74 9.91 3.27
N ALA A 292 8.71 10.82 3.26
CA ALA A 292 10.13 10.49 3.19
C ALA A 292 10.66 10.21 4.60
N GLU A 293 10.61 8.96 5.05
CA GLU A 293 10.89 8.59 6.46
C GLU A 293 11.79 7.38 6.61
N SER A 294 11.99 6.57 5.56
CA SER A 294 12.78 5.34 5.67
C SER A 294 14.28 5.61 5.70
N LYS A 295 15.06 4.58 6.04
CA LYS A 295 16.53 4.60 6.00
C LYS A 295 17.10 4.09 4.65
N GLY A 296 16.24 3.75 3.68
CA GLY A 296 16.64 3.20 2.38
C GLY A 296 15.53 2.43 1.68
N CYS A 297 14.81 1.58 2.42
CA CYS A 297 13.76 0.71 1.89
C CYS A 297 12.49 1.49 1.48
N PHE A 298 11.68 0.86 0.64
CA PHE A 298 10.35 1.32 0.27
C PHE A 298 9.30 0.70 1.21
N ARG A 299 8.50 1.54 1.87
CA ARG A 299 7.46 1.05 2.78
C ARG A 299 6.09 1.13 2.13
N LEU A 300 5.31 0.10 2.31
CA LEU A 300 3.90 0.00 1.94
C LEU A 300 3.06 -0.27 3.19
N ALA A 301 1.77 0.04 3.15
CA ALA A 301 0.83 -0.55 4.10
C ALA A 301 0.90 -2.08 4.03
N ASN A 302 0.69 -2.78 5.14
CA ASN A 302 0.81 -4.24 5.20
C ASN A 302 0.00 -4.94 4.11
N TRP A 303 -1.26 -4.56 3.91
CA TRP A 303 -2.14 -5.14 2.87
C TRP A 303 -1.60 -4.92 1.45
N ASN A 304 -1.04 -3.75 1.14
CA ASN A 304 -0.44 -3.47 -0.16
C ASN A 304 0.87 -4.24 -0.37
N ALA A 305 1.68 -4.38 0.68
CA ALA A 305 2.91 -5.17 0.63
C ALA A 305 2.61 -6.66 0.40
N VAL A 306 1.57 -7.18 1.05
CA VAL A 306 1.09 -8.57 0.85
C VAL A 306 0.54 -8.75 -0.57
N LYS A 307 -0.27 -7.82 -1.10
CA LYS A 307 -0.73 -7.85 -2.50
C LYS A 307 0.46 -7.87 -3.46
N LEU A 308 1.42 -6.94 -3.31
CA LEU A 308 2.59 -6.86 -4.19
C LEU A 308 3.46 -8.12 -4.11
N LEU A 309 3.66 -8.68 -2.91
CA LEU A 309 4.43 -9.91 -2.71
C LEU A 309 3.84 -11.09 -3.50
N GLN A 310 2.51 -11.18 -3.58
CA GLN A 310 1.81 -12.23 -4.35
C GLN A 310 1.90 -12.01 -5.87
N MET A 311 2.18 -10.77 -6.31
CA MET A 311 2.27 -10.41 -7.73
C MET A 311 3.67 -10.60 -8.31
N VAL A 312 4.71 -10.67 -7.48
CA VAL A 312 6.11 -10.71 -7.92
C VAL A 312 6.77 -12.06 -7.64
N GLU A 313 7.82 -12.36 -8.38
CA GLU A 313 8.71 -13.50 -8.16
C GLU A 313 10.18 -13.08 -8.23
N THR A 314 11.08 -13.97 -7.77
CA THR A 314 12.52 -13.74 -7.91
C THR A 314 12.89 -13.54 -9.38
N GLY A 315 13.60 -12.44 -9.68
CA GLY A 315 13.94 -12.03 -11.03
C GLY A 315 13.01 -10.98 -11.62
N THR A 316 11.85 -10.67 -11.01
CA THR A 316 10.97 -9.58 -11.48
C THR A 316 11.79 -8.29 -11.58
N PRO A 317 11.89 -7.66 -12.79
CA PRO A 317 12.66 -6.43 -12.97
C PRO A 317 11.97 -5.24 -12.30
N ILE A 318 12.79 -4.36 -11.73
CA ILE A 318 12.36 -3.13 -11.07
C ILE A 318 13.16 -1.97 -11.70
N LEU A 319 12.44 -0.90 -12.04
CA LEU A 319 13.04 0.38 -12.39
C LEU A 319 12.72 1.39 -11.31
N VAL A 320 13.76 2.00 -10.75
CA VAL A 320 13.64 3.15 -9.84
C VAL A 320 14.03 4.40 -10.59
N GLU A 321 13.17 5.42 -10.53
CA GLU A 321 13.36 6.71 -11.22
C GLU A 321 12.86 7.87 -10.36
N GLU A 322 13.33 9.12 -10.63
CA GLU A 322 12.87 10.35 -9.92
C GLU A 322 11.37 10.65 -10.07
#